data_2a4cd9d941d49707d2779142519a8d60
#
_entry.id   2a4cd9d941d49707d2779142519a8d60
#
_cell.length_a   1.000
_cell.length_b   1.000
_cell.length_c   1.000
_cell.angle_alpha   90.00
_cell.angle_beta   90.00
_cell.angle_gamma   90.00
#
_symmetry.space_group_name_H-M   'P 1'
#
loop_
_entity.id
_entity.type
_entity.pdbx_description
1 polymer ?
#
loop_
_entity_poly.entity_id
_entity_poly.type
_entity_poly.pdbx_seq_one_letter_code
_entity_poly.pdbx_strand_id
1 'polypeptide(L)'
;MAIVHPGDRVSLQPRGFTLLETLACVMAFSVVLVLIAPAVWKAYERAGVATSAANIHALTIGGMQYLADNDHYFWKYRESGYTVSSDDGSTQSGNKWWFGFESTSSGGAGEGNRTFDPSQSPLAGYVPRGVQPDPSFAAHTAAFKPKFKCGYIGVGYNVLLGGGWSASSRTRTMSYWKLSDPSQVVVFTSSAQVNNFQFPASASNPMLEEFYGIDQNEKTVHFRYGKTAMVGYADGSCGFLPMDESSRDTRIKGVNIGRFAPVGSFKYLK
;
A
#
# COMPACT_ATOMS: atom_id res chain seq x y z
N MET A 1 7.35 -39.53 -77.91
CA MET A 1 7.91 -38.20 -77.60
C MET A 1 6.72 -37.34 -77.15
N ALA A 2 6.44 -37.30 -75.85
CA ALA A 2 5.27 -36.56 -75.29
C ALA A 2 5.74 -35.20 -74.84
N ILE A 3 5.11 -34.14 -75.39
CA ILE A 3 5.37 -32.77 -75.06
C ILE A 3 4.59 -32.43 -73.80
N VAL A 4 5.30 -32.17 -72.71
CA VAL A 4 4.73 -31.66 -71.46
C VAL A 4 4.56 -30.15 -71.59
N HIS A 5 3.29 -29.68 -71.48
CA HIS A 5 3.01 -28.26 -71.39
C HIS A 5 3.35 -27.76 -69.96
N PRO A 6 4.02 -26.57 -69.83
CA PRO A 6 4.31 -25.99 -68.53
C PRO A 6 3.00 -25.38 -67.96
N GLY A 7 2.76 -25.75 -66.72
CA GLY A 7 1.49 -25.47 -66.01
C GLY A 7 1.15 -24.00 -65.85
N ASP A 8 -0.13 -23.69 -65.97
CA ASP A 8 -0.78 -22.48 -65.61
C ASP A 8 -0.50 -22.09 -64.15
N ARG A 9 0.31 -21.05 -63.94
CA ARG A 9 0.40 -20.41 -62.64
C ARG A 9 -0.87 -19.63 -62.41
N VAL A 10 -1.71 -20.16 -61.55
CA VAL A 10 -2.87 -19.42 -61.04
C VAL A 10 -2.28 -18.21 -60.25
N SER A 11 -2.29 -17.03 -60.87
CA SER A 11 -1.97 -15.80 -60.18
C SER A 11 -3.14 -15.45 -59.24
N LEU A 12 -2.97 -15.73 -57.94
CA LEU A 12 -3.86 -15.23 -56.92
C LEU A 12 -3.65 -13.70 -56.83
N GLN A 13 -4.51 -12.95 -57.50
CA GLN A 13 -4.54 -11.52 -57.32
C GLN A 13 -4.99 -11.19 -55.89
N PRO A 14 -4.21 -10.40 -55.09
CA PRO A 14 -4.65 -9.97 -53.80
C PRO A 14 -5.93 -9.13 -53.96
N ARG A 15 -7.06 -9.62 -53.47
CA ARG A 15 -8.29 -8.83 -53.37
C ARG A 15 -8.12 -7.81 -52.25
N GLY A 16 -8.17 -6.54 -52.57
CA GLY A 16 -8.22 -5.48 -51.56
C GLY A 16 -9.54 -5.54 -50.78
N PHE A 17 -9.50 -5.16 -49.52
CA PHE A 17 -10.69 -5.05 -48.68
C PHE A 17 -11.62 -3.99 -49.20
N THR A 18 -12.91 -4.29 -49.26
CA THR A 18 -13.94 -3.32 -49.57
C THR A 18 -14.24 -2.42 -48.36
N LEU A 19 -14.74 -1.20 -48.60
CA LEU A 19 -15.16 -0.28 -47.53
C LEU A 19 -16.19 -0.94 -46.59
N LEU A 20 -17.09 -1.73 -47.14
CA LEU A 20 -18.14 -2.43 -46.39
C LEU A 20 -17.55 -3.52 -45.44
N GLU A 21 -16.56 -4.29 -45.90
CA GLU A 21 -15.89 -5.28 -45.11
C GLU A 21 -15.09 -4.63 -43.97
N THR A 22 -14.40 -3.54 -44.23
CA THR A 22 -13.69 -2.78 -43.18
C THR A 22 -14.67 -2.23 -42.15
N LEU A 23 -15.81 -1.68 -42.56
CA LEU A 23 -16.82 -1.16 -41.66
C LEU A 23 -17.44 -2.31 -40.80
N ALA A 24 -17.72 -3.46 -41.39
CA ALA A 24 -18.24 -4.63 -40.67
C ALA A 24 -17.22 -5.14 -39.64
N CYS A 25 -15.94 -5.21 -39.99
CA CYS A 25 -14.87 -5.58 -39.05
C CYS A 25 -14.76 -4.61 -37.89
N VAL A 26 -14.79 -3.29 -38.14
CA VAL A 26 -14.73 -2.27 -37.08
C VAL A 26 -15.95 -2.37 -36.16
N MET A 27 -17.15 -2.57 -36.70
CA MET A 27 -18.36 -2.76 -35.90
C MET A 27 -18.25 -4.02 -35.02
N ALA A 28 -17.84 -5.14 -35.58
CA ALA A 28 -17.67 -6.40 -34.82
C ALA A 28 -16.62 -6.22 -33.71
N PHE A 29 -15.49 -5.58 -34.01
CA PHE A 29 -14.44 -5.31 -33.03
C PHE A 29 -14.93 -4.38 -31.91
N SER A 30 -15.69 -3.34 -32.24
CA SER A 30 -16.28 -2.43 -31.26
C SER A 30 -17.24 -3.14 -30.29
N VAL A 31 -18.07 -4.04 -30.78
CA VAL A 31 -18.96 -4.86 -29.94
C VAL A 31 -18.16 -5.74 -28.98
N VAL A 32 -17.11 -6.39 -29.49
CA VAL A 32 -16.22 -7.22 -28.64
C VAL A 32 -15.54 -6.38 -27.55
N LEU A 33 -15.04 -5.19 -27.88
CA LEU A 33 -14.41 -4.29 -26.89
C LEU A 33 -15.40 -3.88 -25.79
N VAL A 34 -16.63 -3.51 -26.14
CA VAL A 34 -17.66 -3.13 -25.15
C VAL A 34 -17.99 -4.27 -24.21
N LEU A 35 -18.02 -5.52 -24.70
CA LEU A 35 -18.28 -6.70 -23.85
C LEU A 35 -17.10 -7.09 -22.97
N ILE A 36 -15.86 -6.90 -23.43
CA ILE A 36 -14.65 -7.28 -22.70
C ILE A 36 -14.24 -6.21 -21.67
N ALA A 37 -14.43 -4.93 -21.95
CA ALA A 37 -13.96 -3.83 -21.10
C ALA A 37 -14.39 -3.95 -19.62
N PRO A 38 -15.64 -4.27 -19.26
CA PRO A 38 -16.04 -4.45 -17.86
C PRO A 38 -15.34 -5.62 -17.17
N ALA A 39 -15.08 -6.70 -17.91
CA ALA A 39 -14.41 -7.90 -17.37
C ALA A 39 -12.92 -7.60 -17.09
N VAL A 40 -12.25 -6.91 -18.00
CA VAL A 40 -10.85 -6.46 -17.83
C VAL A 40 -10.74 -5.53 -16.64
N TRP A 41 -11.65 -4.54 -16.50
CA TRP A 41 -11.67 -3.63 -15.37
C TRP A 41 -11.78 -4.36 -14.03
N LYS A 42 -12.74 -5.28 -13.89
CA LYS A 42 -12.89 -6.11 -12.69
C LYS A 42 -11.67 -6.99 -12.41
N ALA A 43 -11.04 -7.52 -13.45
CA ALA A 43 -9.81 -8.30 -13.30
C ALA A 43 -8.65 -7.42 -12.77
N TYR A 44 -8.52 -6.20 -13.27
CA TYR A 44 -7.52 -5.24 -12.82
C TYR A 44 -7.72 -4.86 -11.34
N GLU A 45 -8.96 -4.57 -10.92
CA GLU A 45 -9.28 -4.29 -9.51
C GLU A 45 -8.94 -5.47 -8.61
N ARG A 46 -9.29 -6.70 -9.01
CA ARG A 46 -8.95 -7.93 -8.24
C ARG A 46 -7.45 -8.17 -8.16
N ALA A 47 -6.72 -7.91 -9.23
CA ALA A 47 -5.27 -8.01 -9.24
C ALA A 47 -4.63 -7.00 -8.26
N GLY A 48 -5.15 -5.77 -8.19
CA GLY A 48 -4.74 -4.77 -7.21
C GLY A 48 -4.95 -5.26 -5.77
N VAL A 49 -6.13 -5.81 -5.46
CA VAL A 49 -6.43 -6.38 -4.13
C VAL A 49 -5.47 -7.53 -3.80
N ALA A 50 -5.22 -8.45 -4.75
CA ALA A 50 -4.32 -9.57 -4.54
C ALA A 50 -2.87 -9.11 -4.29
N THR A 51 -2.40 -8.08 -5.02
CA THR A 51 -1.07 -7.49 -4.80
C THR A 51 -0.96 -6.87 -3.41
N SER A 52 -1.97 -6.11 -2.99
CA SER A 52 -2.01 -5.51 -1.65
C SER A 52 -2.03 -6.57 -0.55
N ALA A 53 -2.77 -7.69 -0.77
CA ALA A 53 -2.77 -8.84 0.13
C ALA A 53 -1.39 -9.46 0.27
N ALA A 54 -0.73 -9.70 -0.86
CA ALA A 54 0.62 -10.25 -0.88
C ALA A 54 1.62 -9.33 -0.15
N ASN A 55 1.49 -8.01 -0.32
CA ASN A 55 2.35 -7.03 0.36
C ASN A 55 2.15 -7.06 1.89
N ILE A 56 0.91 -7.03 2.37
CA ILE A 56 0.63 -7.11 3.83
C ILE A 56 1.06 -8.46 4.39
N HIS A 57 0.81 -9.55 3.67
CA HIS A 57 1.25 -10.87 4.09
C HIS A 57 2.78 -10.95 4.20
N ALA A 58 3.52 -10.44 3.20
CA ALA A 58 4.98 -10.41 3.23
C ALA A 58 5.52 -9.59 4.42
N LEU A 59 4.91 -8.42 4.70
CA LEU A 59 5.25 -7.61 5.87
C LEU A 59 4.98 -8.34 7.18
N THR A 60 3.86 -9.04 7.27
CA THR A 60 3.45 -9.78 8.48
C THR A 60 4.40 -10.94 8.74
N ILE A 61 4.73 -11.74 7.73
CA ILE A 61 5.70 -12.84 7.84
C ILE A 61 7.10 -12.31 8.16
N GLY A 62 7.56 -11.24 7.49
CA GLY A 62 8.83 -10.59 7.79
C GLY A 62 8.88 -10.05 9.23
N GLY A 63 7.76 -9.55 9.73
CA GLY A 63 7.60 -9.14 11.14
C GLY A 63 7.74 -10.32 12.11
N MET A 64 7.17 -11.47 11.78
CA MET A 64 7.32 -12.68 12.61
C MET A 64 8.78 -13.17 12.65
N GLN A 65 9.48 -13.13 11.52
CA GLN A 65 10.91 -13.46 11.45
C GLN A 65 11.74 -12.47 12.26
N TYR A 66 11.46 -11.17 12.15
CA TYR A 66 12.10 -10.15 12.99
C TYR A 66 11.92 -10.47 14.50
N LEU A 67 10.71 -10.80 14.94
CA LEU A 67 10.42 -11.13 16.33
C LEU A 67 11.24 -12.33 16.81
N ALA A 68 11.41 -13.36 15.98
CA ALA A 68 12.21 -14.53 16.31
C ALA A 68 13.69 -14.18 16.57
N ASP A 69 14.25 -13.22 15.83
CA ASP A 69 15.65 -12.82 15.91
C ASP A 69 15.90 -11.67 16.91
N ASN A 70 14.86 -11.04 17.44
CA ASN A 70 14.96 -9.84 18.29
C ASN A 70 14.27 -10.04 19.66
N ASP A 71 14.54 -11.12 20.35
CA ASP A 71 14.04 -11.43 21.70
C ASP A 71 12.52 -11.32 21.84
N HIS A 72 11.80 -11.52 20.74
CA HIS A 72 10.34 -11.39 20.64
C HIS A 72 9.80 -10.00 20.99
N TYR A 73 10.59 -8.94 20.79
CA TYR A 73 10.13 -7.57 20.91
C TYR A 73 9.79 -6.99 19.53
N PHE A 74 8.66 -6.30 19.45
CA PHE A 74 8.27 -5.55 18.24
C PHE A 74 9.27 -4.41 18.01
N TRP A 75 9.33 -3.92 16.77
CA TRP A 75 10.15 -2.77 16.39
C TRP A 75 9.43 -1.45 16.70
N LYS A 76 10.19 -0.36 16.77
CA LYS A 76 9.62 0.97 17.00
C LYS A 76 8.83 1.45 15.78
N TYR A 77 7.74 2.18 16.04
CA TYR A 77 7.04 2.91 14.99
C TYR A 77 7.94 3.98 14.37
N ARG A 78 8.56 4.80 15.21
CA ARG A 78 9.53 5.82 14.85
C ARG A 78 10.53 6.03 15.97
N GLU A 79 11.79 6.17 15.62
CA GLU A 79 12.85 6.59 16.52
C GLU A 79 13.42 7.93 16.05
N SER A 80 13.22 9.00 16.84
CA SER A 80 13.72 10.33 16.53
C SER A 80 15.16 10.49 16.98
N GLY A 81 15.94 11.30 16.25
CA GLY A 81 17.35 11.55 16.56
C GLY A 81 18.25 10.34 16.25
N TYR A 82 17.77 9.43 15.41
CA TYR A 82 18.58 8.33 14.92
C TYR A 82 19.69 8.83 13.99
N THR A 83 20.84 8.20 14.04
CA THR A 83 22.02 8.61 13.26
C THR A 83 22.50 7.46 12.40
N VAL A 84 22.71 7.72 11.13
CA VAL A 84 23.30 6.80 10.16
C VAL A 84 24.66 7.33 9.75
N SER A 85 25.68 6.48 9.80
CA SER A 85 27.02 6.78 9.29
C SER A 85 27.17 6.16 7.89
N SER A 86 27.64 6.96 6.94
CA SER A 86 27.97 6.49 5.59
C SER A 86 29.42 6.01 5.54
N ASP A 87 29.76 5.23 4.51
CA ASP A 87 31.13 4.67 4.32
C ASP A 87 32.21 5.75 4.14
N ASP A 88 31.83 6.95 3.72
CA ASP A 88 32.72 8.13 3.61
C ASP A 88 32.98 8.82 4.94
N GLY A 89 32.44 8.30 6.05
CA GLY A 89 32.54 8.88 7.39
C GLY A 89 31.56 10.02 7.67
N SER A 90 30.70 10.39 6.73
CA SER A 90 29.64 11.36 6.97
C SER A 90 28.54 10.75 7.84
N THR A 91 27.90 11.60 8.65
CA THR A 91 26.86 11.20 9.57
C THR A 91 25.60 12.01 9.32
N GLN A 92 24.48 11.31 9.13
CA GLN A 92 23.18 11.93 8.95
C GLN A 92 22.28 11.62 10.14
N SER A 93 21.67 12.66 10.73
CA SER A 93 20.65 12.53 11.77
C SER A 93 19.26 12.63 11.17
N GLY A 94 18.28 11.94 11.78
CA GLY A 94 16.91 11.96 11.28
C GLY A 94 15.95 11.10 12.09
N ASN A 95 14.92 10.62 11.44
CA ASN A 95 13.92 9.71 11.99
C ASN A 95 14.08 8.33 11.35
N LYS A 96 14.26 7.31 12.17
CA LYS A 96 14.13 5.92 11.73
C LYS A 96 12.68 5.48 11.93
N TRP A 97 11.97 5.34 10.83
CA TRP A 97 10.61 4.84 10.76
C TRP A 97 10.62 3.31 10.62
N TRP A 98 9.51 2.66 10.91
CA TRP A 98 9.38 1.23 10.69
C TRP A 98 9.60 0.82 9.21
N PHE A 99 9.47 1.73 8.26
CA PHE A 99 9.64 1.51 6.82
C PHE A 99 10.94 2.07 6.24
N GLY A 100 11.78 2.73 7.02
CA GLY A 100 13.05 3.29 6.55
C GLY A 100 13.57 4.48 7.36
N PHE A 101 14.67 5.08 6.90
CA PHE A 101 15.29 6.24 7.52
C PHE A 101 15.02 7.51 6.70
N GLU A 102 14.54 8.53 7.35
CA GLU A 102 14.36 9.88 6.79
C GLU A 102 15.32 10.84 7.47
N SER A 103 16.24 11.42 6.70
CA SER A 103 17.17 12.42 7.22
C SER A 103 16.45 13.73 7.60
N THR A 104 17.02 14.49 8.51
CA THR A 104 16.47 15.81 8.90
C THR A 104 16.36 16.76 7.71
N SER A 105 17.31 16.72 6.78
CA SER A 105 17.28 17.52 5.54
C SER A 105 16.11 17.11 4.64
N SER A 106 15.83 15.80 4.52
CA SER A 106 14.67 15.31 3.79
C SER A 106 13.37 15.76 4.44
N GLY A 107 13.24 15.66 5.75
CA GLY A 107 12.07 16.12 6.49
C GLY A 107 11.75 17.60 6.27
N GLY A 108 12.75 18.43 6.01
CA GLY A 108 12.62 19.84 5.68
C GLY A 108 12.33 20.16 4.20
N ALA A 109 12.37 19.17 3.30
CA ALA A 109 12.22 19.40 1.85
C ALA A 109 10.79 19.75 1.39
N GLY A 110 9.83 19.71 2.31
CA GLY A 110 8.40 19.91 2.00
C GLY A 110 7.72 18.65 1.44
N GLU A 111 6.40 18.68 1.51
CA GLU A 111 5.56 17.54 1.12
C GLU A 111 5.70 17.22 -0.37
N GLY A 112 5.76 15.93 -0.70
CA GLY A 112 5.98 15.42 -2.05
C GLY A 112 7.44 15.39 -2.50
N ASN A 113 8.35 16.05 -1.76
CA ASN A 113 9.79 16.07 -2.05
C ASN A 113 10.62 15.29 -1.02
N ARG A 114 10.02 14.87 0.06
CA ARG A 114 10.66 14.06 1.10
C ARG A 114 11.13 12.73 0.54
N THR A 115 12.23 12.22 1.06
CA THR A 115 12.78 10.91 0.69
C THR A 115 13.10 10.12 1.96
N PHE A 116 13.11 8.81 1.84
CA PHE A 116 13.59 7.93 2.90
C PHE A 116 14.42 6.79 2.30
N ASP A 117 15.31 6.23 3.10
CA ASP A 117 16.10 5.05 2.75
C ASP A 117 15.42 3.80 3.34
N PRO A 118 14.79 2.94 2.52
CA PRO A 118 14.12 1.74 2.98
C PRO A 118 15.09 0.67 3.51
N SER A 119 16.38 0.70 3.13
CA SER A 119 17.38 -0.26 3.60
C SER A 119 17.62 -0.15 5.11
N GLN A 120 17.29 1.00 5.71
CA GLN A 120 17.40 1.26 7.14
C GLN A 120 16.13 0.88 7.91
N SER A 121 15.13 0.31 7.26
CA SER A 121 13.96 -0.25 7.96
C SER A 121 14.41 -1.38 8.90
N PRO A 122 13.84 -1.50 10.11
CA PRO A 122 14.07 -2.68 10.95
C PRO A 122 13.65 -3.98 10.26
N LEU A 123 12.77 -3.91 9.27
CA LEU A 123 12.31 -5.07 8.49
C LEU A 123 13.08 -5.30 7.18
N ALA A 124 14.09 -4.50 6.84
CA ALA A 124 14.78 -4.58 5.55
C ALA A 124 15.40 -5.95 5.27
N GLY A 125 15.96 -6.62 6.30
CA GLY A 125 16.52 -7.97 6.16
C GLY A 125 15.48 -9.10 6.07
N TYR A 126 14.22 -8.82 6.42
CA TYR A 126 13.15 -9.82 6.53
C TYR A 126 12.12 -9.71 5.41
N VAL A 127 12.05 -8.57 4.75
CA VAL A 127 11.12 -8.32 3.64
C VAL A 127 11.95 -7.99 2.38
N PRO A 128 12.24 -8.99 1.53
CA PRO A 128 13.22 -8.85 0.44
C PRO A 128 12.93 -7.71 -0.55
N ARG A 129 11.67 -7.34 -0.71
CA ARG A 129 11.25 -6.22 -1.57
C ARG A 129 11.04 -4.91 -0.80
N GLY A 130 11.29 -4.90 0.51
CA GLY A 130 10.92 -3.80 1.38
C GLY A 130 9.40 -3.56 1.41
N VAL A 131 9.01 -2.42 1.97
CA VAL A 131 7.60 -2.01 1.99
C VAL A 131 7.20 -1.53 0.60
N GLN A 132 6.27 -2.25 -0.04
CA GLN A 132 5.81 -1.93 -1.39
C GLN A 132 4.61 -0.98 -1.36
N PRO A 133 4.49 -0.06 -2.33
CA PRO A 133 3.31 0.76 -2.51
C PRO A 133 2.06 -0.11 -2.71
N ASP A 134 0.94 0.31 -2.12
CA ASP A 134 -0.34 -0.34 -2.36
C ASP A 134 -0.94 0.19 -3.67
N PRO A 135 -1.10 -0.63 -4.71
CA PRO A 135 -1.58 -0.19 -6.01
C PRO A 135 -3.01 0.37 -5.97
N SER A 136 -3.79 0.03 -4.95
CA SER A 136 -5.15 0.51 -4.76
C SER A 136 -5.23 1.87 -4.05
N PHE A 137 -4.11 2.40 -3.55
CA PHE A 137 -4.12 3.60 -2.72
C PHE A 137 -4.55 4.86 -3.49
N ALA A 138 -3.94 5.12 -4.63
CA ALA A 138 -4.14 6.37 -5.40
C ALA A 138 -5.36 6.34 -6.33
N ALA A 139 -5.96 5.17 -6.56
CA ALA A 139 -7.02 4.99 -7.55
C ALA A 139 -8.37 5.62 -7.14
N HIS A 140 -8.52 6.07 -5.90
CA HIS A 140 -9.83 6.39 -5.34
C HIS A 140 -10.09 7.88 -5.07
N THR A 141 -9.11 8.78 -5.29
CA THR A 141 -9.34 10.21 -5.08
C THR A 141 -8.46 11.09 -5.96
N ALA A 142 -9.06 12.17 -6.49
CA ALA A 142 -8.34 13.22 -7.21
C ALA A 142 -7.60 14.18 -6.26
N ALA A 143 -7.94 14.20 -4.98
CA ALA A 143 -7.38 15.10 -3.98
C ALA A 143 -6.29 14.40 -3.13
N PHE A 144 -5.34 13.73 -3.78
CA PHE A 144 -4.23 13.09 -3.10
C PHE A 144 -3.05 14.04 -2.91
N LYS A 145 -2.50 14.05 -1.70
CA LYS A 145 -1.30 14.80 -1.31
C LYS A 145 -0.18 13.80 -1.00
N PRO A 146 0.84 13.67 -1.87
CA PRO A 146 1.98 12.81 -1.58
C PRO A 146 2.84 13.40 -0.45
N LYS A 147 3.44 12.54 0.37
CA LYS A 147 4.45 12.91 1.36
C LYS A 147 5.86 12.73 0.83
N PHE A 148 6.10 11.59 0.21
CA PHE A 148 7.41 11.23 -0.30
C PHE A 148 7.45 11.27 -1.83
N LYS A 149 8.64 11.59 -2.36
CA LYS A 149 8.90 11.64 -3.80
C LYS A 149 8.83 10.25 -4.46
N CYS A 150 9.16 9.20 -3.73
CA CYS A 150 9.20 7.82 -4.24
C CYS A 150 7.82 7.14 -4.31
N GLY A 151 6.74 7.87 -4.10
CA GLY A 151 5.38 7.33 -4.07
C GLY A 151 4.85 7.12 -2.67
N TYR A 152 3.84 6.30 -2.53
CA TYR A 152 3.07 6.11 -1.31
C TYR A 152 3.19 4.68 -0.77
N ILE A 153 3.28 4.54 0.54
CA ILE A 153 3.33 3.23 1.22
C ILE A 153 1.91 2.69 1.43
N GLY A 154 1.00 3.53 1.91
CA GLY A 154 -0.40 3.17 2.10
C GLY A 154 -0.66 2.07 3.13
N VAL A 155 0.34 1.72 3.93
CA VAL A 155 0.29 0.73 5.01
C VAL A 155 0.63 1.39 6.33
N GLY A 156 -0.15 1.10 7.37
CA GLY A 156 0.06 1.56 8.73
C GLY A 156 0.47 0.41 9.66
N TYR A 157 1.41 0.69 10.52
CA TYR A 157 1.84 -0.17 11.60
C TYR A 157 1.16 0.22 12.91
N ASN A 158 0.79 -0.76 13.72
CA ASN A 158 0.20 -0.53 15.03
C ASN A 158 1.22 0.11 15.98
N VAL A 159 1.05 1.39 16.26
CA VAL A 159 2.02 2.18 17.04
C VAL A 159 2.14 1.72 18.48
N LEU A 160 1.10 1.09 19.03
CA LEU A 160 1.12 0.60 20.40
C LEU A 160 2.11 -0.55 20.59
N LEU A 161 2.31 -1.37 19.56
CA LEU A 161 3.34 -2.42 19.55
C LEU A 161 4.75 -1.81 19.54
N GLY A 162 4.90 -0.68 18.87
CA GLY A 162 6.18 0.04 18.71
C GLY A 162 6.51 1.04 19.80
N GLY A 163 5.79 1.05 20.92
CA GLY A 163 6.05 1.97 22.03
C GLY A 163 5.40 3.35 21.88
N GLY A 164 4.41 3.50 20.98
CA GLY A 164 3.65 4.72 20.76
C GLY A 164 4.14 5.58 19.58
N TRP A 165 3.50 6.74 19.38
CA TRP A 165 3.76 7.65 18.25
C TRP A 165 5.16 8.27 18.24
N SER A 166 5.78 8.41 19.42
CA SER A 166 7.11 8.97 19.57
C SER A 166 7.93 8.10 20.50
N ALA A 167 8.79 7.29 19.92
CA ALA A 167 9.73 6.47 20.67
C ALA A 167 11.12 7.12 20.65
N SER A 168 11.81 7.11 21.78
CA SER A 168 13.25 7.40 21.88
C SER A 168 14.05 6.09 21.79
N SER A 169 15.38 6.21 21.78
CA SER A 169 16.27 5.05 21.89
C SER A 169 15.99 4.21 23.15
N ARG A 170 15.51 4.85 24.22
CA ARG A 170 15.20 4.21 25.52
C ARG A 170 13.78 3.64 25.61
N THR A 171 12.91 3.95 24.65
CA THR A 171 11.53 3.45 24.66
C THR A 171 11.52 1.94 24.44
N ARG A 172 10.90 1.21 25.37
CA ARG A 172 10.71 -0.23 25.27
C ARG A 172 9.47 -0.53 24.44
N THR A 173 9.63 -1.39 23.46
CA THR A 173 8.53 -1.87 22.62
C THR A 173 7.77 -3.01 23.29
N MET A 174 6.61 -3.38 22.75
CA MET A 174 5.82 -4.50 23.26
C MET A 174 6.56 -5.82 23.03
N SER A 175 6.54 -6.71 24.02
CA SER A 175 6.96 -8.09 23.85
C SER A 175 5.79 -8.92 23.30
N TYR A 176 6.06 -9.76 22.30
CA TYR A 176 5.09 -10.70 21.74
C TYR A 176 4.42 -11.59 22.81
N TRP A 177 5.19 -12.04 23.81
CA TRP A 177 4.70 -12.88 24.89
C TRP A 177 3.69 -12.21 25.84
N LYS A 178 3.52 -10.89 25.72
CA LYS A 178 2.50 -10.16 26.47
C LYS A 178 1.16 -10.08 25.74
N LEU A 179 1.09 -10.54 24.49
CA LEU A 179 -0.16 -10.60 23.76
C LEU A 179 -0.98 -11.78 24.24
N SER A 180 -2.20 -11.53 24.72
CA SER A 180 -3.11 -12.59 25.18
C SER A 180 -3.62 -13.46 24.04
N ASP A 181 -3.82 -12.86 22.86
CA ASP A 181 -4.28 -13.53 21.65
C ASP A 181 -3.69 -12.86 20.40
N PRO A 182 -2.52 -13.33 19.93
CA PRO A 182 -1.86 -12.77 18.76
C PRO A 182 -2.72 -12.81 17.49
N SER A 183 -3.64 -13.76 17.36
CA SER A 183 -4.51 -13.88 16.19
C SER A 183 -5.55 -12.74 16.08
N GLN A 184 -5.70 -11.96 17.14
CA GLN A 184 -6.62 -10.82 17.21
C GLN A 184 -5.91 -9.46 17.23
N VAL A 185 -4.59 -9.43 17.32
CA VAL A 185 -3.82 -8.18 17.37
C VAL A 185 -3.34 -7.81 15.97
N VAL A 186 -3.87 -6.71 15.44
CA VAL A 186 -3.44 -6.20 14.14
C VAL A 186 -2.06 -5.56 14.28
N VAL A 187 -1.14 -5.99 13.42
CA VAL A 187 0.21 -5.44 13.27
C VAL A 187 0.27 -4.43 12.14
N PHE A 188 -0.27 -4.81 10.98
CA PHE A 188 -0.30 -3.97 9.78
C PHE A 188 -1.71 -3.87 9.21
N THR A 189 -2.03 -2.73 8.59
CA THR A 189 -3.25 -2.56 7.83
C THR A 189 -3.09 -1.51 6.74
N SER A 190 -4.02 -1.50 5.78
CA SER A 190 -4.13 -0.39 4.84
C SER A 190 -4.47 0.90 5.57
N SER A 191 -3.71 1.96 5.35
CA SER A 191 -3.85 3.22 6.08
C SER A 191 -3.76 4.46 5.21
N ALA A 192 -4.35 5.53 5.68
CA ALA A 192 -4.30 6.89 5.15
C ALA A 192 -4.88 7.86 6.18
N GLN A 193 -4.69 9.16 5.98
CA GLN A 193 -5.36 10.20 6.76
C GLN A 193 -6.00 11.25 5.85
N VAL A 194 -6.96 11.99 6.37
CA VAL A 194 -7.43 13.23 5.77
C VAL A 194 -6.64 14.38 6.39
N ASN A 195 -5.76 14.99 5.59
CA ASN A 195 -4.99 16.16 5.98
C ASN A 195 -5.79 17.44 5.62
N ASN A 196 -5.90 18.38 6.57
CA ASN A 196 -6.54 19.67 6.38
C ASN A 196 -5.78 20.82 7.05
N PHE A 197 -4.53 20.58 7.48
CA PHE A 197 -3.73 21.51 8.26
C PHE A 197 -2.33 21.80 7.67
N GLN A 198 -1.91 21.05 6.66
CA GLN A 198 -0.57 21.18 6.08
C GLN A 198 -0.65 21.42 4.57
N PHE A 199 -0.07 22.53 4.08
CA PHE A 199 -0.09 22.88 2.66
C PHE A 199 0.35 21.69 1.75
N PRO A 200 -0.31 21.48 0.60
CA PRO A 200 -1.39 22.27 -0.02
C PRO A 200 -2.79 22.01 0.54
N ALA A 201 -2.96 21.07 1.50
CA ALA A 201 -4.22 20.84 2.18
C ALA A 201 -4.57 22.01 3.12
N SER A 202 -5.86 22.26 3.32
CA SER A 202 -6.39 23.27 4.23
C SER A 202 -7.78 22.85 4.74
N ALA A 203 -8.33 23.58 5.69
CA ALA A 203 -9.69 23.31 6.19
C ALA A 203 -10.76 23.40 5.09
N SER A 204 -10.57 24.27 4.09
CA SER A 204 -11.45 24.40 2.91
C SER A 204 -11.09 23.45 1.77
N ASN A 205 -9.92 22.86 1.79
CA ASN A 205 -9.43 21.90 0.78
C ASN A 205 -8.75 20.70 1.48
N PRO A 206 -9.53 19.83 2.14
CA PRO A 206 -8.97 18.63 2.75
C PRO A 206 -8.47 17.65 1.67
N MET A 207 -7.33 17.02 1.91
CA MET A 207 -6.71 16.11 0.97
C MET A 207 -6.44 14.76 1.61
N LEU A 208 -6.54 13.71 0.81
CA LEU A 208 -6.09 12.37 1.20
C LEU A 208 -4.56 12.35 1.22
N GLU A 209 -4.01 11.85 2.29
CA GLU A 209 -2.58 11.72 2.47
C GLU A 209 -2.24 10.31 2.97
N GLU A 210 -1.10 9.79 2.54
CA GLU A 210 -0.58 8.56 3.09
C GLU A 210 -0.29 8.69 4.59
N PHE A 211 -0.48 7.60 5.32
CA PHE A 211 -0.19 7.55 6.74
C PHE A 211 0.37 6.18 7.12
N TYR A 212 1.22 6.13 8.16
CA TYR A 212 2.08 4.97 8.41
C TYR A 212 1.83 4.29 9.74
N GLY A 213 0.89 4.80 10.52
CA GLY A 213 0.57 4.29 11.85
C GLY A 213 -0.92 4.19 12.08
N ILE A 214 -1.30 3.27 12.93
CA ILE A 214 -2.67 3.12 13.42
C ILE A 214 -2.66 2.96 14.93
N ASP A 215 -3.71 3.46 15.56
CA ASP A 215 -4.08 3.14 16.94
C ASP A 215 -5.61 3.15 17.09
N GLN A 216 -6.07 2.90 18.31
CA GLN A 216 -7.51 2.83 18.61
C GLN A 216 -8.24 4.18 18.59
N ASN A 217 -7.49 5.30 18.65
CA ASN A 217 -8.06 6.65 18.79
C ASN A 217 -8.11 7.38 17.46
N GLU A 218 -7.13 7.13 16.59
CA GLU A 218 -6.96 7.84 15.33
C GLU A 218 -7.84 7.25 14.21
N LYS A 219 -8.32 8.13 13.33
CA LYS A 219 -9.06 7.74 12.12
C LYS A 219 -8.07 7.62 10.97
N THR A 220 -7.25 6.56 10.98
CA THR A 220 -6.15 6.38 10.02
C THR A 220 -6.18 5.04 9.28
N VAL A 221 -7.22 4.24 9.50
CA VAL A 221 -7.44 3.01 8.70
C VAL A 221 -8.19 3.36 7.43
N HIS A 222 -7.68 2.89 6.29
CA HIS A 222 -8.28 3.14 4.99
C HIS A 222 -8.98 1.88 4.46
N PHE A 223 -10.30 1.92 4.43
CA PHE A 223 -11.18 0.81 4.04
C PHE A 223 -11.44 0.82 2.52
N ARG A 224 -10.40 0.53 1.74
CA ARG A 224 -10.41 0.66 0.28
C ARG A 224 -10.89 -0.57 -0.48
N TYR A 225 -11.19 -1.66 0.23
CA TYR A 225 -11.61 -2.94 -0.35
C TYR A 225 -13.06 -3.25 0.01
N GLY A 226 -14.02 -2.67 -0.71
CA GLY A 226 -15.45 -2.89 -0.44
C GLY A 226 -15.89 -2.51 0.98
N LYS A 227 -15.40 -1.37 1.51
CA LYS A 227 -15.59 -0.90 2.90
C LYS A 227 -14.89 -1.77 3.96
N THR A 228 -13.93 -2.59 3.55
CA THR A 228 -13.04 -3.32 4.44
C THR A 228 -11.61 -2.84 4.29
N ALA A 229 -10.80 -3.03 5.32
CA ALA A 229 -9.37 -2.85 5.31
C ALA A 229 -8.67 -4.20 5.42
N MET A 230 -7.60 -4.37 4.68
CA MET A 230 -6.76 -5.55 4.79
C MET A 230 -5.88 -5.44 6.02
N VAL A 231 -5.73 -6.53 6.77
CA VAL A 231 -4.98 -6.59 8.02
C VAL A 231 -4.03 -7.78 8.05
N GLY A 232 -2.88 -7.59 8.69
CA GLY A 232 -1.98 -8.67 9.10
C GLY A 232 -1.93 -8.73 10.61
N TYR A 233 -2.07 -9.93 11.17
CA TYR A 233 -2.13 -10.18 12.60
C TYR A 233 -0.78 -10.61 13.18
N ALA A 234 -0.65 -10.51 14.50
CA ALA A 234 0.58 -10.85 15.19
C ALA A 234 0.90 -12.36 15.21
N ASP A 235 -0.02 -13.22 14.81
CA ASP A 235 0.20 -14.66 14.60
C ASP A 235 0.68 -15.01 13.18
N GLY A 236 0.84 -14.01 12.31
CA GLY A 236 1.22 -14.20 10.92
C GLY A 236 0.05 -14.33 9.94
N SER A 237 -1.18 -14.47 10.42
CA SER A 237 -2.36 -14.55 9.57
C SER A 237 -2.75 -13.19 8.98
N CYS A 238 -3.55 -13.20 7.91
CA CYS A 238 -4.07 -12.01 7.25
C CYS A 238 -5.58 -12.13 7.01
N GLY A 239 -6.27 -11.00 6.95
CA GLY A 239 -7.70 -10.96 6.75
C GLY A 239 -8.23 -9.59 6.35
N PHE A 240 -9.54 -9.45 6.42
CA PHE A 240 -10.22 -8.18 6.18
C PHE A 240 -11.09 -7.83 7.38
N LEU A 241 -11.04 -6.56 7.81
CA LEU A 241 -11.89 -6.03 8.87
C LEU A 241 -12.78 -4.91 8.34
N PRO A 242 -14.04 -4.86 8.77
CA PRO A 242 -14.99 -3.82 8.38
C PRO A 242 -14.73 -2.51 9.14
N MET A 243 -15.23 -1.42 8.54
CA MET A 243 -15.20 -0.09 9.16
C MET A 243 -16.32 0.06 10.19
N ASP A 244 -16.00 0.75 11.28
CA ASP A 244 -17.02 1.40 12.12
C ASP A 244 -17.54 2.63 11.37
N GLU A 245 -18.73 2.53 10.80
CA GLU A 245 -19.33 3.60 10.01
C GLU A 245 -19.52 4.89 10.83
N SER A 246 -19.67 4.81 12.15
CA SER A 246 -19.78 5.99 13.04
C SER A 246 -18.45 6.75 13.14
N SER A 247 -17.34 6.08 12.88
CA SER A 247 -16.00 6.67 12.89
C SER A 247 -15.59 7.30 11.57
N ARG A 248 -16.37 7.12 10.49
CA ARG A 248 -16.02 7.59 9.15
C ARG A 248 -15.60 9.06 9.15
N ASP A 249 -14.48 9.35 8.49
CA ASP A 249 -14.10 10.72 8.21
C ASP A 249 -14.91 11.26 7.02
N THR A 250 -15.69 12.30 7.28
CA THR A 250 -16.62 12.88 6.29
C THR A 250 -16.06 14.09 5.56
N ARG A 251 -14.82 14.50 5.88
CA ARG A 251 -14.19 15.69 5.26
C ARG A 251 -13.94 15.55 3.76
N ILE A 252 -13.73 14.31 3.28
CA ILE A 252 -13.63 14.02 1.85
C ILE A 252 -14.72 13.03 1.46
N LYS A 253 -15.59 13.41 0.53
CA LYS A 253 -16.67 12.56 0.05
C LYS A 253 -16.13 11.33 -0.68
N GLY A 254 -16.64 10.15 -0.35
CA GLY A 254 -16.28 8.89 -1.02
C GLY A 254 -15.01 8.22 -0.51
N VAL A 255 -14.26 8.86 0.39
CA VAL A 255 -13.10 8.26 1.05
C VAL A 255 -13.55 7.51 2.30
N ASN A 256 -13.16 6.23 2.40
CA ASN A 256 -13.52 5.36 3.51
C ASN A 256 -12.35 5.30 4.51
N ILE A 257 -12.16 6.37 5.28
CA ILE A 257 -11.18 6.43 6.37
C ILE A 257 -11.93 6.45 7.69
N GLY A 258 -11.45 5.70 8.66
CA GLY A 258 -12.09 5.59 9.97
C GLY A 258 -11.33 4.67 10.91
N ARG A 259 -12.07 4.02 11.80
CA ARG A 259 -11.58 2.98 12.71
C ARG A 259 -12.24 1.66 12.39
N PHE A 260 -11.65 0.58 12.87
CA PHE A 260 -12.28 -0.74 12.76
C PHE A 260 -13.59 -0.79 13.54
N ALA A 261 -14.56 -1.51 13.00
CA ALA A 261 -15.76 -1.85 13.75
C ALA A 261 -15.39 -2.70 14.97
N PRO A 262 -16.10 -2.56 16.10
CA PRO A 262 -15.91 -3.42 17.26
C PRO A 262 -16.47 -4.82 16.94
N VAL A 263 -15.74 -5.58 16.13
CA VAL A 263 -16.12 -6.97 15.80
C VAL A 263 -15.44 -7.88 16.79
N GLY A 264 -16.22 -8.48 17.64
CA GLY A 264 -16.02 -9.59 18.57
C GLY A 264 -14.66 -9.87 19.18
N SER A 265 -13.61 -9.90 18.41
CA SER A 265 -12.29 -10.39 18.84
C SER A 265 -11.11 -9.51 18.48
N PHE A 266 -11.33 -8.42 17.74
CA PHE A 266 -10.24 -7.52 17.34
C PHE A 266 -9.73 -6.67 18.52
N LYS A 267 -8.42 -6.62 18.70
CA LYS A 267 -7.75 -5.78 19.72
C LYS A 267 -6.56 -5.05 19.09
N TYR A 268 -6.39 -3.76 19.42
CA TYR A 268 -5.11 -3.08 19.17
C TYR A 268 -4.05 -3.58 20.14
N LEU A 269 -4.44 -3.91 21.38
CA LEU A 269 -3.64 -4.52 22.43
C LEU A 269 -4.54 -5.25 23.45
N LYS A 270 -4.21 -6.43 23.78
CA LYS A 270 -4.53 -7.37 24.87
C LYS A 270 -4.83 -8.74 24.37
#